data_2e8b2b35836ef3de333f205857169641
#
_entry.id   2e8b2b35836ef3de333f205857169641
#
_cell.length_a   1.000
_cell.length_b   1.000
_cell.length_c   1.000
_cell.angle_alpha   90.00
_cell.angle_beta   90.00
_cell.angle_gamma   90.00
#
_symmetry.space_group_name_H-M   'P 1'
#
loop_
_entity.id
_entity.type
_entity.pdbx_description
1 polymer ?
#
loop_
_entity_poly.entity_id
_entity_poly.type
_entity_poly.pdbx_seq_one_letter_code
_entity_poly.pdbx_strand_id
1 'polypeptide(L)'
;MYYSDKYLAFMGLAPKRIPHWEHWSCPDAETYLTGIDYYEHPKLCRERLREIYPQLELPIPETDDPKPRPKLGLTGQSSRVDEGDRRYVRWGDGETGHWDWGKRFRTPEDVFAFSPLAQGDFTDIPVVESRDYSSEEKLYELYRRDRPVEWGSKAPEGSTASVGFYNTMFMWPLLTFGWELFLQTCLDERFARLMDEFAEINRRVFRVFARLPVNFVVCHDDIVTTRGPVCSPAWMHRYIFPRYEEFWSIVKAAGKEIIFMSDGCMDAFADDVMACGARGIISEPYTDYKAIARKHKDCFLAGEGDNRILTRNDPEEIEAMVRSMVETARMTGGYMNCIGNHIPWNVTPQGIKRYLDLCRDLAVRT
;
A
#
# COMPACT_ATOMS: atom_id res chain seq x y z
N MET A 1 -0.42 30.14 3.15
CA MET A 1 -0.02 28.86 3.76
C MET A 1 0.81 28.09 2.73
N TYR A 2 1.97 27.58 3.10
CA TYR A 2 2.83 26.83 2.19
C TYR A 2 2.57 25.32 2.39
N TYR A 3 2.05 24.65 1.36
CA TYR A 3 1.83 23.20 1.38
C TYR A 3 3.06 22.47 0.88
N SER A 4 3.33 21.28 1.43
CA SER A 4 4.41 20.40 0.96
C SER A 4 4.13 19.89 -0.46
N ASP A 5 5.17 19.58 -1.23
CA ASP A 5 5.03 19.00 -2.57
C ASP A 5 4.28 17.66 -2.51
N LYS A 6 4.44 16.87 -1.45
CA LYS A 6 3.71 15.62 -1.24
C LYS A 6 2.21 15.85 -1.04
N TYR A 7 1.82 16.83 -0.22
CA TYR A 7 0.41 17.15 -0.04
C TYR A 7 -0.21 17.63 -1.37
N LEU A 8 0.48 18.50 -2.08
CA LEU A 8 0.02 18.97 -3.39
C LEU A 8 -0.12 17.83 -4.39
N ALA A 9 0.83 16.87 -4.40
CA ALA A 9 0.74 15.68 -5.25
C ALA A 9 -0.47 14.82 -4.89
N PHE A 10 -0.70 14.54 -3.60
CA PHE A 10 -1.85 13.76 -3.13
C PHE A 10 -3.18 14.42 -3.51
N MET A 11 -3.21 15.74 -3.53
CA MET A 11 -4.39 16.53 -3.93
C MET A 11 -4.52 16.74 -5.45
N GLY A 12 -3.57 16.26 -6.27
CA GLY A 12 -3.60 16.47 -7.72
C GLY A 12 -3.32 17.93 -8.14
N LEU A 13 -2.58 18.70 -7.33
CA LEU A 13 -2.37 20.15 -7.50
C LEU A 13 -1.01 20.50 -8.12
N ALA A 14 -0.42 19.61 -8.86
CA ALA A 14 0.80 19.79 -9.65
C ALA A 14 1.94 20.52 -8.89
N PRO A 15 2.56 19.91 -7.87
CA PRO A 15 3.68 20.51 -7.16
C PRO A 15 4.83 20.83 -8.12
N LYS A 16 5.65 21.85 -7.79
CA LYS A 16 6.81 22.22 -8.62
C LYS A 16 7.85 21.12 -8.70
N ARG A 17 8.03 20.38 -7.63
CA ARG A 17 8.91 19.22 -7.57
C ARG A 17 8.07 17.95 -7.40
N ILE A 18 8.48 16.88 -8.07
CA ILE A 18 7.90 15.55 -7.90
C ILE A 18 8.40 15.00 -6.57
N PRO A 19 7.52 14.74 -5.59
CA PRO A 19 7.93 14.11 -4.34
C PRO A 19 8.38 12.68 -4.60
N HIS A 20 9.15 12.12 -3.65
CA HIS A 20 9.71 10.78 -3.75
C HIS A 20 9.48 10.04 -2.43
N TRP A 21 8.93 8.85 -2.51
CA TRP A 21 8.77 7.94 -1.38
C TRP A 21 9.14 6.53 -1.80
N GLU A 22 9.76 5.77 -0.90
CA GLU A 22 10.11 4.37 -1.17
C GLU A 22 9.74 3.46 0.00
N HIS A 23 9.23 2.29 -0.35
CA HIS A 23 9.22 1.15 0.53
C HIS A 23 10.57 0.42 0.39
N TRP A 24 11.43 0.58 1.37
CA TRP A 24 12.85 0.27 1.26
C TRP A 24 13.25 -0.88 2.18
N SER A 25 13.80 -1.95 1.62
CA SER A 25 14.32 -3.11 2.36
C SER A 25 15.76 -3.46 1.94
N CYS A 26 16.61 -2.43 1.73
CA CYS A 26 17.99 -2.59 1.29
C CYS A 26 18.98 -1.81 2.19
N PRO A 27 19.25 -2.27 3.44
CA PRO A 27 20.12 -1.58 4.39
C PRO A 27 21.55 -1.38 3.89
N ASP A 28 22.07 -2.30 3.07
CA ASP A 28 23.41 -2.20 2.49
C ASP A 28 23.54 -1.00 1.54
N ALA A 29 22.45 -0.65 0.83
CA ALA A 29 22.42 0.56 0.02
C ALA A 29 22.41 1.83 0.89
N GLU A 30 21.67 1.82 2.00
CA GLU A 30 21.68 2.93 2.96
C GLU A 30 23.08 3.16 3.52
N THR A 31 23.77 2.09 3.92
CA THR A 31 25.17 2.13 4.37
C THR A 31 26.10 2.67 3.28
N TYR A 32 25.98 2.19 2.05
CA TYR A 32 26.79 2.63 0.92
C TYR A 32 26.60 4.12 0.59
N LEU A 33 25.36 4.60 0.63
CA LEU A 33 25.03 5.98 0.28
C LEU A 33 25.48 6.99 1.33
N THR A 34 25.44 6.59 2.59
CA THR A 34 25.72 7.50 3.72
C THR A 34 27.12 7.36 4.28
N GLY A 35 27.78 6.22 4.07
CA GLY A 35 29.01 5.84 4.75
C GLY A 35 28.83 5.47 6.23
N ILE A 36 27.59 5.36 6.70
CA ILE A 36 27.23 5.01 8.08
C ILE A 36 26.60 3.62 8.07
N ASP A 37 27.09 2.72 8.92
CA ASP A 37 26.54 1.38 9.02
C ASP A 37 25.09 1.43 9.55
N TYR A 38 24.13 1.03 8.72
CA TYR A 38 22.70 1.06 9.07
C TYR A 38 22.37 0.15 10.27
N TYR A 39 23.06 -0.97 10.42
CA TYR A 39 22.77 -1.89 11.52
C TYR A 39 23.31 -1.40 12.87
N GLU A 40 24.39 -0.64 12.85
CA GLU A 40 24.93 -0.04 14.06
C GLU A 40 24.25 1.29 14.42
N HIS A 41 23.88 2.09 13.39
CA HIS A 41 23.32 3.43 13.54
C HIS A 41 22.13 3.69 12.60
N PRO A 42 20.99 3.00 12.78
CA PRO A 42 19.87 3.07 11.83
C PRO A 42 19.24 4.47 11.72
N LYS A 43 19.16 5.21 12.84
CA LYS A 43 18.61 6.56 12.87
C LYS A 43 19.56 7.55 12.20
N LEU A 44 20.81 7.56 12.61
CA LEU A 44 21.85 8.47 12.07
C LEU A 44 22.03 8.24 10.57
N CYS A 45 22.01 6.98 10.12
CA CYS A 45 22.09 6.61 8.71
C CYS A 45 20.93 7.23 7.91
N ARG A 46 19.68 7.13 8.39
CA ARG A 46 18.52 7.69 7.71
C ARG A 46 18.41 9.22 7.80
N GLU A 47 18.85 9.82 8.89
CA GLU A 47 19.01 11.27 8.98
C GLU A 47 20.00 11.77 7.92
N ARG A 48 21.16 11.10 7.78
CA ARG A 48 22.15 11.44 6.76
C ARG A 48 21.61 11.22 5.34
N LEU A 49 20.88 10.15 5.09
CA LEU A 49 20.25 9.88 3.80
C LEU A 49 19.26 10.98 3.41
N ARG A 50 18.48 11.50 4.36
CA ARG A 50 17.57 12.65 4.16
C ARG A 50 18.32 13.94 3.82
N GLU A 51 19.50 14.17 4.36
CA GLU A 51 20.33 15.32 3.98
C GLU A 51 20.81 15.22 2.53
N ILE A 52 21.20 14.01 2.08
CA ILE A 52 21.66 13.76 0.71
C ILE A 52 20.51 13.83 -0.30
N TYR A 53 19.35 13.28 0.07
CA TYR A 53 18.15 13.21 -0.76
C TYR A 53 16.95 13.84 -0.04
N PRO A 54 16.89 15.18 0.08
CA PRO A 54 15.83 15.85 0.86
C PRO A 54 14.41 15.65 0.30
N GLN A 55 14.26 15.22 -0.97
CA GLN A 55 12.99 14.89 -1.58
C GLN A 55 12.51 13.47 -1.25
N LEU A 56 13.41 12.60 -0.76
CA LEU A 56 13.11 11.20 -0.43
C LEU A 56 12.51 11.11 0.98
N GLU A 57 11.30 10.64 1.06
CA GLU A 57 10.63 10.40 2.32
C GLU A 57 10.82 8.95 2.76
N LEU A 58 11.59 8.75 3.81
CA LEU A 58 11.76 7.47 4.50
C LEU A 58 11.42 7.63 5.98
N PRO A 59 10.83 6.61 6.62
CA PRO A 59 10.65 6.60 8.07
C PRO A 59 12.01 6.66 8.78
N ILE A 60 12.19 7.59 9.71
CA ILE A 60 13.37 7.62 10.57
C ILE A 60 13.04 6.88 11.86
N PRO A 61 13.86 5.92 12.30
CA PRO A 61 13.70 5.25 13.58
C PRO A 61 13.69 6.25 14.75
N GLU A 62 12.93 5.96 15.79
CA GLU A 62 12.86 6.81 16.99
C GLU A 62 14.20 6.82 17.74
N THR A 63 14.87 5.67 17.81
CA THR A 63 16.16 5.48 18.47
C THR A 63 17.25 5.07 17.48
N ASP A 64 18.50 5.25 17.87
CA ASP A 64 19.68 4.81 17.11
C ASP A 64 20.24 3.47 17.63
N ASP A 65 19.37 2.67 18.27
CA ASP A 65 19.76 1.38 18.80
C ASP A 65 20.18 0.41 17.69
N PRO A 66 21.28 -0.32 17.85
CA PRO A 66 21.76 -1.27 16.87
C PRO A 66 20.71 -2.35 16.55
N LYS A 67 20.59 -2.68 15.28
CA LYS A 67 19.72 -3.75 14.80
C LYS A 67 20.50 -5.02 14.53
N PRO A 68 19.96 -6.21 14.84
CA PRO A 68 20.63 -7.45 14.51
C PRO A 68 20.76 -7.58 12.98
N ARG A 69 21.97 -7.89 12.49
CA ARG A 69 22.13 -8.23 11.07
C ARG A 69 21.36 -9.50 10.78
N PRO A 70 20.42 -9.50 9.83
CA PRO A 70 19.69 -10.71 9.48
C PRO A 70 20.70 -11.74 8.94
N LYS A 71 20.55 -12.99 9.36
CA LYS A 71 21.24 -14.10 8.70
C LYS A 71 20.62 -14.17 7.30
N LEU A 72 21.36 -13.73 6.28
CA LEU A 72 20.88 -13.73 4.90
C LEU A 72 20.64 -15.17 4.47
N GLY A 73 19.40 -15.61 4.57
CA GLY A 73 18.87 -16.71 3.76
C GLY A 73 18.67 -16.21 2.34
N LEU A 74 18.65 -17.11 1.36
CA LEU A 74 18.32 -16.73 0.00
C LEU A 74 16.91 -16.13 -0.04
N THR A 75 16.76 -15.01 -0.74
CA THR A 75 15.45 -14.36 -0.96
C THR A 75 14.45 -15.37 -1.51
N GLY A 76 13.24 -15.30 -1.01
CA GLY A 76 12.19 -16.21 -1.41
C GLY A 76 12.21 -17.57 -0.71
N GLN A 77 13.17 -17.84 0.17
CA GLN A 77 13.12 -19.03 1.03
C GLN A 77 12.35 -18.74 2.31
N SER A 78 11.58 -19.74 2.79
CA SER A 78 10.92 -19.67 4.08
C SER A 78 11.96 -19.40 5.17
N SER A 79 11.81 -18.30 5.89
CA SER A 79 12.67 -17.95 7.01
C SER A 79 12.25 -18.66 8.29
N ARG A 80 10.95 -18.90 8.46
CA ARG A 80 10.35 -19.63 9.58
C ARG A 80 8.94 -20.11 9.24
N VAL A 81 8.45 -21.04 10.04
CA VAL A 81 7.06 -21.48 10.07
C VAL A 81 6.54 -21.27 11.49
N ASP A 82 5.38 -20.66 11.67
CA ASP A 82 4.76 -20.50 12.99
C ASP A 82 3.90 -21.72 13.38
N GLU A 83 3.30 -21.66 14.58
CA GLU A 83 2.45 -22.74 15.11
C GLU A 83 1.19 -23.02 14.27
N GLY A 84 0.78 -22.06 13.44
CA GLY A 84 -0.34 -22.18 12.49
C GLY A 84 0.05 -22.67 11.10
N ASP A 85 1.26 -23.22 10.92
CA ASP A 85 1.84 -23.60 9.62
C ASP A 85 2.02 -22.41 8.65
N ARG A 86 1.93 -21.19 9.13
CA ARG A 86 2.17 -20.00 8.31
C ARG A 86 3.65 -19.85 8.01
N ARG A 87 3.98 -19.81 6.75
CA ARG A 87 5.36 -19.59 6.28
C ARG A 87 5.65 -18.11 6.17
N TYR A 88 6.87 -17.74 6.53
CA TYR A 88 7.38 -16.39 6.36
C TYR A 88 8.50 -16.39 5.35
N VAL A 89 8.47 -15.43 4.47
CA VAL A 89 9.50 -15.22 3.44
C VAL A 89 10.25 -13.95 3.80
N ARG A 90 11.56 -14.02 3.79
CA ARG A 90 12.41 -12.88 4.09
C ARG A 90 12.70 -12.04 2.85
N TRP A 91 12.57 -10.73 3.04
CA TRP A 91 12.89 -9.70 2.07
C TRP A 91 13.81 -8.67 2.73
N GLY A 92 15.14 -8.80 2.57
CA GLY A 92 16.08 -7.92 3.25
C GLY A 92 16.04 -8.08 4.77
N ASP A 93 15.78 -7.00 5.50
CA ASP A 93 15.60 -6.98 6.95
C ASP A 93 14.16 -7.28 7.40
N GLY A 94 13.22 -7.36 6.47
CA GLY A 94 11.81 -7.65 6.71
C GLY A 94 11.40 -9.10 6.45
N GLU A 95 10.26 -9.48 6.99
CA GLU A 95 9.60 -10.74 6.72
C GLU A 95 8.15 -10.49 6.28
N THR A 96 7.73 -11.18 5.22
CA THR A 96 6.32 -11.23 4.82
C THR A 96 5.76 -12.60 5.14
N GLY A 97 4.63 -12.66 5.84
CA GLY A 97 3.92 -13.90 6.05
C GLY A 97 3.39 -14.42 4.71
N HIS A 98 3.68 -15.69 4.40
CA HIS A 98 3.12 -16.33 3.23
C HIS A 98 1.60 -16.46 3.37
N TRP A 99 0.86 -16.32 2.28
CA TRP A 99 -0.60 -16.33 2.23
C TRP A 99 -1.21 -17.75 2.37
N ASP A 100 -0.55 -18.64 3.08
CA ASP A 100 -1.12 -19.96 3.46
C ASP A 100 -1.94 -19.80 4.73
N TRP A 101 -3.20 -19.63 4.52
CA TRP A 101 -4.22 -19.45 5.53
C TRP A 101 -4.44 -20.74 6.27
N GLY A 102 -4.37 -20.67 7.56
CA GLY A 102 -4.46 -21.83 8.43
C GLY A 102 -5.65 -22.74 8.12
N LYS A 103 -5.56 -23.96 8.59
CA LYS A 103 -6.48 -25.09 8.35
C LYS A 103 -7.88 -24.92 8.97
N ARG A 104 -8.32 -23.70 9.26
CA ARG A 104 -9.63 -23.43 9.88
C ARG A 104 -10.79 -23.80 8.96
N PHE A 105 -10.66 -23.47 7.68
CA PHE A 105 -11.65 -23.78 6.65
C PHE A 105 -11.09 -24.87 5.74
N ARG A 106 -11.82 -25.96 5.53
CA ARG A 106 -11.37 -27.12 4.74
C ARG A 106 -12.30 -27.47 3.60
N THR A 107 -13.55 -27.06 3.70
CA THR A 107 -14.60 -27.36 2.72
C THR A 107 -15.42 -26.11 2.39
N PRO A 108 -16.10 -26.07 1.23
CA PRO A 108 -17.08 -25.03 0.92
C PRO A 108 -18.15 -24.86 2.01
N GLU A 109 -18.58 -25.95 2.64
CA GLU A 109 -19.58 -25.92 3.71
C GLU A 109 -19.06 -25.18 4.95
N ASP A 110 -17.78 -25.32 5.28
CA ASP A 110 -17.16 -24.54 6.39
C ASP A 110 -17.23 -23.04 6.08
N VAL A 111 -16.99 -22.66 4.82
CA VAL A 111 -17.08 -21.27 4.36
C VAL A 111 -18.52 -20.76 4.51
N PHE A 112 -19.50 -21.51 4.03
CA PHE A 112 -20.90 -21.09 4.10
C PHE A 112 -21.51 -21.15 5.51
N ALA A 113 -20.93 -21.97 6.43
CA ALA A 113 -21.34 -21.97 7.83
C ALA A 113 -20.73 -20.81 8.63
N PHE A 114 -19.70 -20.17 8.12
CA PHE A 114 -19.04 -19.06 8.81
C PHE A 114 -19.86 -17.76 8.74
N SER A 115 -19.84 -16.98 9.82
CA SER A 115 -20.40 -15.62 9.87
C SER A 115 -19.30 -14.65 10.30
N PRO A 116 -18.74 -13.87 9.36
CA PRO A 116 -17.76 -12.83 9.69
C PRO A 116 -18.28 -11.84 10.73
N LEU A 117 -19.54 -11.46 10.62
CA LEU A 117 -20.15 -10.48 11.51
C LEU A 117 -20.32 -11.01 12.94
N ALA A 118 -20.70 -12.30 13.09
CA ALA A 118 -20.80 -12.95 14.40
C ALA A 118 -19.41 -13.22 15.01
N GLN A 119 -18.41 -13.49 14.17
CA GLN A 119 -17.01 -13.61 14.63
C GLN A 119 -16.53 -12.30 15.24
N GLY A 120 -16.64 -11.19 14.55
CA GLY A 120 -16.27 -9.85 15.01
C GLY A 120 -14.81 -9.66 15.42
N ASP A 121 -14.27 -10.57 16.22
CA ASP A 121 -12.87 -10.63 16.61
C ASP A 121 -12.08 -11.57 15.70
N PHE A 122 -11.13 -11.00 14.96
CA PHE A 122 -10.27 -11.73 14.00
C PHE A 122 -8.83 -11.88 14.49
N THR A 123 -8.56 -11.61 15.76
CA THR A 123 -7.19 -11.67 16.30
C THR A 123 -6.59 -13.08 16.28
N ASP A 124 -7.43 -14.11 16.28
CA ASP A 124 -7.05 -15.52 16.17
C ASP A 124 -7.04 -16.06 14.73
N ILE A 125 -7.49 -15.27 13.76
CA ILE A 125 -7.48 -15.63 12.34
C ILE A 125 -6.21 -15.03 11.72
N PRO A 126 -5.37 -15.83 11.07
CA PRO A 126 -4.10 -15.35 10.48
C PRO A 126 -4.35 -14.59 9.17
N VAL A 127 -5.06 -13.48 9.23
CA VAL A 127 -5.26 -12.54 8.12
C VAL A 127 -4.42 -11.29 8.34
N VAL A 128 -4.13 -10.57 7.25
CA VAL A 128 -3.52 -9.24 7.37
C VAL A 128 -4.50 -8.37 8.16
N GLU A 129 -3.97 -7.58 9.09
CA GLU A 129 -4.77 -6.77 10.00
C GLU A 129 -5.75 -7.59 10.87
N SER A 130 -5.27 -8.73 11.41
CA SER A 130 -6.00 -9.50 12.42
C SER A 130 -6.30 -8.63 13.64
N ARG A 131 -7.56 -8.21 13.79
CA ARG A 131 -8.00 -7.24 14.81
C ARG A 131 -9.39 -7.58 15.31
N ASP A 132 -9.77 -6.98 16.43
CA ASP A 132 -11.14 -7.02 16.94
C ASP A 132 -11.99 -5.94 16.26
N TYR A 133 -12.86 -6.34 15.35
CA TYR A 133 -13.81 -5.48 14.63
C TYR A 133 -15.21 -5.46 15.26
N SER A 134 -15.38 -6.00 16.48
CA SER A 134 -16.69 -6.13 17.10
C SER A 134 -17.32 -4.78 17.49
N SER A 135 -16.52 -3.72 17.71
CA SER A 135 -17.05 -2.39 18.04
C SER A 135 -16.25 -1.25 17.43
N GLU A 136 -16.95 -0.16 17.08
CA GLU A 136 -16.35 1.06 16.55
C GLU A 136 -15.44 1.76 17.57
N GLU A 137 -15.79 1.70 18.86
CA GLU A 137 -15.03 2.31 19.94
C GLU A 137 -13.64 1.66 20.06
N LYS A 138 -13.58 0.32 20.07
CA LYS A 138 -12.30 -0.41 20.11
C LYS A 138 -11.44 -0.09 18.88
N LEU A 139 -12.04 -0.04 17.70
CA LEU A 139 -11.34 0.34 16.47
C LEU A 139 -10.86 1.79 16.52
N TYR A 140 -11.69 2.70 17.03
CA TYR A 140 -11.31 4.10 17.16
C TYR A 140 -10.13 4.27 18.12
N GLU A 141 -10.15 3.65 19.28
CA GLU A 141 -9.05 3.67 20.24
C GLU A 141 -7.76 3.12 19.62
N LEU A 142 -7.86 1.98 18.91
CA LEU A 142 -6.74 1.36 18.24
C LEU A 142 -6.07 2.30 17.22
N TYR A 143 -6.85 2.87 16.30
CA TYR A 143 -6.31 3.72 15.23
C TYR A 143 -5.97 5.13 15.70
N ARG A 144 -6.57 5.60 16.80
CA ARG A 144 -6.30 6.92 17.40
C ARG A 144 -5.00 6.94 18.20
N ARG A 145 -4.61 5.81 18.77
CA ARG A 145 -3.45 5.67 19.67
C ARG A 145 -2.16 6.25 19.09
N ASP A 146 -1.91 6.02 17.81
CA ASP A 146 -0.68 6.40 17.13
C ASP A 146 -0.78 7.81 16.49
N ARG A 147 -1.72 8.64 16.94
CA ARG A 147 -1.92 10.01 16.44
C ARG A 147 -1.61 11.05 17.51
N PRO A 148 -0.98 12.18 17.14
CA PRO A 148 -0.72 13.27 18.10
C PRO A 148 -2.00 13.69 18.84
N VAL A 149 -1.93 13.79 20.15
CA VAL A 149 -3.10 14.12 21.01
C VAL A 149 -3.59 15.53 20.70
N GLU A 150 -2.67 16.46 20.43
CA GLU A 150 -2.96 17.87 20.14
C GLU A 150 -3.78 18.08 18.84
N TRP A 151 -3.84 17.10 17.96
CA TRP A 151 -4.66 17.19 16.74
C TRP A 151 -6.16 17.06 17.01
N GLY A 152 -6.56 16.63 18.22
CA GLY A 152 -7.97 16.44 18.54
C GLY A 152 -8.68 15.51 17.55
N SER A 153 -9.67 16.01 16.84
CA SER A 153 -10.44 15.27 15.83
C SER A 153 -10.03 15.56 14.36
N LYS A 154 -9.08 16.47 14.13
CA LYS A 154 -8.67 16.89 12.78
C LYS A 154 -7.15 16.95 12.67
N ALA A 155 -6.61 16.39 11.60
CA ALA A 155 -5.23 16.62 11.23
C ALA A 155 -5.01 18.07 10.79
N PRO A 156 -3.80 18.62 10.95
CA PRO A 156 -3.46 19.94 10.42
C PRO A 156 -3.75 20.03 8.91
N GLU A 157 -4.26 21.18 8.49
CA GLU A 157 -4.45 21.46 7.06
C GLU A 157 -3.11 21.39 6.31
N GLY A 158 -3.11 20.75 5.15
CA GLY A 158 -1.88 20.54 4.36
C GLY A 158 -1.01 19.39 4.85
N SER A 159 -1.41 18.69 5.90
CA SER A 159 -0.74 17.47 6.36
C SER A 159 -1.07 16.27 5.46
N THR A 160 -0.09 15.40 5.22
CA THR A 160 -0.29 14.09 4.57
C THR A 160 -0.61 12.97 5.56
N ALA A 161 -1.09 13.31 6.76
CA ALA A 161 -1.52 12.34 7.74
C ALA A 161 -2.55 11.38 7.14
N SER A 162 -2.27 10.09 7.21
CA SER A 162 -3.08 9.05 6.60
C SER A 162 -3.32 7.89 7.55
N VAL A 163 -4.32 7.09 7.26
CA VAL A 163 -4.51 5.75 7.81
C VAL A 163 -4.58 4.77 6.67
N GLY A 164 -3.91 3.63 6.80
CA GLY A 164 -3.98 2.53 5.85
C GLY A 164 -4.97 1.46 6.30
N PHE A 165 -5.59 0.77 5.34
CA PHE A 165 -6.43 -0.40 5.58
C PHE A 165 -6.27 -1.41 4.46
N TYR A 166 -5.69 -2.56 4.78
CA TYR A 166 -5.34 -3.59 3.80
C TYR A 166 -6.53 -4.41 3.32
N ASN A 167 -7.49 -4.70 4.19
CA ASN A 167 -8.63 -5.56 3.87
C ASN A 167 -9.84 -4.74 3.43
N THR A 168 -9.75 -3.92 2.35
CA THR A 168 -10.85 -3.02 2.02
C THR A 168 -12.16 -3.76 1.70
N MET A 169 -12.15 -4.76 0.80
CA MET A 169 -13.35 -5.57 0.56
C MET A 169 -13.04 -6.92 -0.09
N PHE A 170 -12.27 -6.93 -1.19
CA PHE A 170 -11.93 -8.14 -1.94
C PHE A 170 -11.00 -9.06 -1.14
N MET A 171 -10.00 -8.48 -0.49
CA MET A 171 -9.03 -9.22 0.30
C MET A 171 -9.62 -9.90 1.54
N TRP A 172 -10.72 -9.39 2.10
CA TRP A 172 -11.34 -9.99 3.28
C TRP A 172 -11.69 -11.47 3.11
N PRO A 173 -12.59 -11.86 2.19
CA PRO A 173 -12.93 -13.27 1.99
C PRO A 173 -11.74 -14.08 1.46
N LEU A 174 -10.94 -13.49 0.56
CA LEU A 174 -9.75 -14.14 0.02
C LEU A 174 -8.77 -14.52 1.13
N LEU A 175 -8.48 -13.59 2.03
CA LEU A 175 -7.55 -13.80 3.14
C LEU A 175 -8.14 -14.69 4.25
N THR A 176 -9.44 -14.66 4.44
CA THR A 176 -10.11 -15.48 5.45
C THR A 176 -10.19 -16.94 5.04
N PHE A 177 -10.52 -17.23 3.78
CA PHE A 177 -10.77 -18.60 3.31
C PHE A 177 -9.61 -19.21 2.51
N GLY A 178 -8.68 -18.39 2.02
CA GLY A 178 -7.62 -18.78 1.10
C GLY A 178 -8.09 -18.89 -0.34
N TRP A 179 -7.14 -18.90 -1.28
CA TRP A 179 -7.39 -18.89 -2.72
C TRP A 179 -8.31 -20.03 -3.19
N GLU A 180 -8.04 -21.24 -2.74
CA GLU A 180 -8.75 -22.42 -3.22
C GLU A 180 -10.22 -22.37 -2.85
N LEU A 181 -10.53 -22.18 -1.55
CA LEU A 181 -11.92 -22.12 -1.09
C LEU A 181 -12.66 -20.88 -1.57
N PHE A 182 -11.96 -19.74 -1.65
CA PHE A 182 -12.53 -18.54 -2.25
C PHE A 182 -13.01 -18.80 -3.68
N LEU A 183 -12.14 -19.36 -4.55
CA LEU A 183 -12.48 -19.64 -5.94
C LEU A 183 -13.58 -20.71 -6.08
N GLN A 184 -13.64 -21.69 -5.18
CA GLN A 184 -14.69 -22.72 -5.17
C GLN A 184 -16.06 -22.15 -4.76
N THR A 185 -16.09 -21.08 -3.97
CA THR A 185 -17.33 -20.60 -3.31
C THR A 185 -17.81 -19.26 -3.84
N CYS A 186 -16.95 -18.41 -4.41
CA CYS A 186 -17.29 -17.03 -4.75
C CYS A 186 -18.38 -16.86 -5.84
N LEU A 187 -18.71 -17.92 -6.57
CA LEU A 187 -19.79 -17.92 -7.56
C LEU A 187 -21.11 -18.51 -7.04
N ASP A 188 -21.11 -19.13 -5.86
CA ASP A 188 -22.33 -19.65 -5.21
C ASP A 188 -23.16 -18.50 -4.64
N GLU A 189 -24.49 -18.55 -4.80
CA GLU A 189 -25.39 -17.49 -4.30
C GLU A 189 -25.29 -17.29 -2.78
N ARG A 190 -24.97 -18.34 -2.02
CA ARG A 190 -24.74 -18.26 -0.57
C ARG A 190 -23.60 -17.35 -0.19
N PHE A 191 -22.64 -17.12 -1.11
CA PHE A 191 -21.50 -16.24 -0.88
C PHE A 191 -21.91 -14.77 -0.73
N ALA A 192 -23.04 -14.35 -1.29
CA ALA A 192 -23.55 -13.01 -1.17
C ALA A 192 -23.74 -12.58 0.30
N ARG A 193 -24.24 -13.47 1.15
CA ARG A 193 -24.38 -13.21 2.59
C ARG A 193 -23.02 -12.89 3.25
N LEU A 194 -21.98 -13.65 2.92
CA LEU A 194 -20.65 -13.42 3.45
C LEU A 194 -20.12 -12.04 3.04
N MET A 195 -20.32 -11.67 1.77
CA MET A 195 -19.94 -10.35 1.26
C MET A 195 -20.69 -9.22 1.97
N ASP A 196 -21.96 -9.40 2.29
CA ASP A 196 -22.76 -8.42 3.04
C ASP A 196 -22.27 -8.28 4.49
N GLU A 197 -21.91 -9.39 5.12
CA GLU A 197 -21.38 -9.39 6.49
C GLU A 197 -19.97 -8.73 6.56
N PHE A 198 -19.08 -9.03 5.61
CA PHE A 198 -17.80 -8.33 5.50
C PHE A 198 -17.99 -6.84 5.21
N ALA A 199 -18.99 -6.48 4.38
CA ALA A 199 -19.32 -5.10 4.12
C ALA A 199 -19.77 -4.36 5.40
N GLU A 200 -20.55 -5.01 6.29
CA GLU A 200 -20.96 -4.40 7.55
C GLU A 200 -19.77 -4.14 8.48
N ILE A 201 -18.78 -5.05 8.53
CA ILE A 201 -17.53 -4.82 9.25
C ILE A 201 -16.79 -3.61 8.65
N ASN A 202 -16.67 -3.54 7.33
CA ASN A 202 -16.04 -2.42 6.65
C ASN A 202 -16.75 -1.09 6.92
N ARG A 203 -18.08 -1.04 6.96
CA ARG A 203 -18.81 0.18 7.33
C ARG A 203 -18.39 0.73 8.68
N ARG A 204 -18.20 -0.15 9.68
CA ARG A 204 -17.67 0.25 11.00
C ARG A 204 -16.28 0.87 10.88
N VAL A 205 -15.38 0.22 10.15
CA VAL A 205 -14.02 0.71 9.93
C VAL A 205 -14.04 2.09 9.26
N PHE A 206 -14.79 2.27 8.19
CA PHE A 206 -14.83 3.54 7.45
C PHE A 206 -15.54 4.66 8.24
N ARG A 207 -16.55 4.35 9.09
CA ARG A 207 -17.09 5.33 10.04
C ARG A 207 -16.06 5.76 11.08
N VAL A 208 -15.22 4.84 11.55
CA VAL A 208 -14.09 5.17 12.43
C VAL A 208 -13.08 6.06 11.70
N PHE A 209 -12.68 5.72 10.47
CA PHE A 209 -11.74 6.53 9.69
C PHE A 209 -12.25 7.94 9.41
N ALA A 210 -13.55 8.10 9.21
CA ALA A 210 -14.16 9.42 9.07
C ALA A 210 -13.96 10.30 10.33
N ARG A 211 -13.85 9.71 11.51
CA ARG A 211 -13.66 10.40 12.80
C ARG A 211 -12.20 10.65 13.17
N LEU A 212 -11.24 9.92 12.55
CA LEU A 212 -9.81 10.05 12.90
C LEU A 212 -9.22 11.39 12.42
N PRO A 213 -8.19 11.92 13.10
CA PRO A 213 -7.46 13.10 12.65
C PRO A 213 -6.48 12.75 11.52
N VAL A 214 -7.01 12.44 10.36
CA VAL A 214 -6.25 12.17 9.13
C VAL A 214 -6.87 12.93 7.96
N ASN A 215 -6.08 13.21 6.92
CA ASN A 215 -6.55 13.84 5.69
C ASN A 215 -6.74 12.81 4.56
N PHE A 216 -6.08 11.68 4.66
CA PHE A 216 -6.11 10.63 3.64
C PHE A 216 -6.39 9.26 4.25
N VAL A 217 -7.14 8.45 3.51
CA VAL A 217 -7.31 7.02 3.79
C VAL A 217 -6.72 6.25 2.61
N VAL A 218 -5.75 5.38 2.88
CA VAL A 218 -5.14 4.51 1.88
C VAL A 218 -5.86 3.16 1.96
N CYS A 219 -6.67 2.87 0.96
CA CYS A 219 -7.40 1.61 0.84
C CYS A 219 -6.58 0.63 0.01
N HIS A 220 -6.06 -0.42 0.64
CA HIS A 220 -5.32 -1.46 -0.05
C HIS A 220 -6.21 -2.67 -0.26
N ASP A 221 -6.33 -3.12 -1.53
CA ASP A 221 -7.14 -4.29 -1.89
C ASP A 221 -6.63 -4.85 -3.23
N ASP A 222 -5.99 -6.03 -3.22
CA ASP A 222 -5.34 -6.60 -4.40
C ASP A 222 -6.38 -7.27 -5.31
N ILE A 223 -7.08 -6.45 -6.09
CA ILE A 223 -8.17 -6.87 -6.99
C ILE A 223 -7.70 -7.35 -8.35
N VAL A 224 -6.42 -7.20 -8.62
CA VAL A 224 -5.78 -7.60 -9.88
C VAL A 224 -4.49 -8.39 -9.63
N THR A 225 -4.05 -9.10 -10.66
CA THR A 225 -2.73 -9.73 -10.74
C THR A 225 -1.86 -8.98 -11.75
N THR A 226 -0.61 -9.39 -11.94
CA THR A 226 0.26 -8.86 -13.00
C THR A 226 -0.31 -9.03 -14.42
N ARG A 227 -1.34 -9.88 -14.59
CA ARG A 227 -2.01 -10.16 -15.87
C ARG A 227 -3.41 -9.56 -15.97
N GLY A 228 -3.87 -8.85 -14.94
CA GLY A 228 -5.19 -8.23 -14.88
C GLY A 228 -6.10 -8.82 -13.80
N PRO A 229 -7.43 -8.71 -13.95
CA PRO A 229 -8.40 -9.03 -12.93
C PRO A 229 -8.32 -10.43 -12.35
N VAL A 230 -8.51 -10.55 -11.02
CA VAL A 230 -8.68 -11.85 -10.35
C VAL A 230 -10.08 -12.40 -10.63
N CYS A 231 -11.10 -11.57 -10.44
CA CYS A 231 -12.50 -11.91 -10.73
C CYS A 231 -13.00 -11.17 -11.97
N SER A 232 -14.05 -11.71 -12.61
CA SER A 232 -14.62 -11.08 -13.79
C SER A 232 -15.14 -9.66 -13.46
N PRO A 233 -15.17 -8.73 -14.44
CA PRO A 233 -15.74 -7.40 -14.25
C PRO A 233 -17.17 -7.45 -13.69
N ALA A 234 -17.99 -8.38 -14.17
CA ALA A 234 -19.37 -8.54 -13.67
C ALA A 234 -19.43 -8.90 -12.19
N TRP A 235 -18.52 -9.74 -11.71
CA TRP A 235 -18.41 -10.08 -10.29
C TRP A 235 -17.96 -8.86 -9.46
N MET A 236 -16.96 -8.12 -9.96
CA MET A 236 -16.44 -6.91 -9.31
C MET A 236 -17.51 -5.82 -9.21
N HIS A 237 -18.27 -5.58 -10.28
CA HIS A 237 -19.40 -4.64 -10.29
C HIS A 237 -20.56 -5.08 -9.39
N ARG A 238 -20.72 -6.37 -9.15
CA ARG A 238 -21.75 -6.88 -8.23
C ARG A 238 -21.33 -6.72 -6.76
N TYR A 239 -20.09 -7.05 -6.42
CA TYR A 239 -19.70 -7.26 -5.03
C TYR A 239 -18.69 -6.25 -4.48
N ILE A 240 -17.90 -5.58 -5.31
CA ILE A 240 -16.80 -4.74 -4.86
C ILE A 240 -17.06 -3.25 -5.08
N PHE A 241 -17.19 -2.80 -6.30
CA PHE A 241 -17.25 -1.36 -6.60
C PHE A 241 -18.42 -0.62 -5.93
N PRO A 242 -19.66 -1.17 -5.83
CA PRO A 242 -20.72 -0.49 -5.11
C PRO A 242 -20.42 -0.29 -3.62
N ARG A 243 -19.62 -1.20 -3.03
CA ARG A 243 -19.20 -1.10 -1.63
C ARG A 243 -18.05 -0.12 -1.45
N TYR A 244 -17.13 -0.03 -2.40
CA TYR A 244 -16.12 1.04 -2.40
C TYR A 244 -16.79 2.41 -2.44
N GLU A 245 -17.70 2.63 -3.35
CA GLU A 245 -18.45 3.89 -3.44
C GLU A 245 -19.16 4.23 -2.12
N GLU A 246 -19.84 3.24 -1.52
CA GLU A 246 -20.49 3.39 -0.21
C GLU A 246 -19.49 3.79 0.87
N PHE A 247 -18.42 3.03 1.07
CA PHE A 247 -17.46 3.24 2.15
C PHE A 247 -16.70 4.56 1.98
N TRP A 248 -16.28 4.85 0.77
CA TRP A 248 -15.51 6.05 0.47
C TRP A 248 -16.35 7.31 0.57
N SER A 249 -17.65 7.23 0.27
CA SER A 249 -18.55 8.36 0.48
C SER A 249 -18.61 8.81 1.94
N ILE A 250 -18.55 7.87 2.90
CA ILE A 250 -18.53 8.17 4.35
C ILE A 250 -17.28 9.01 4.69
N VAL A 251 -16.13 8.60 4.18
CA VAL A 251 -14.84 9.27 4.43
C VAL A 251 -14.79 10.63 3.74
N LYS A 252 -15.26 10.70 2.49
CA LYS A 252 -15.30 11.95 1.71
C LYS A 252 -16.26 12.97 2.31
N ALA A 253 -17.39 12.53 2.85
CA ALA A 253 -18.31 13.41 3.59
C ALA A 253 -17.66 14.04 4.84
N ALA A 254 -16.65 13.40 5.41
CA ALA A 254 -15.82 13.94 6.49
C ALA A 254 -14.66 14.85 6.01
N GLY A 255 -14.62 15.19 4.72
CA GLY A 255 -13.60 16.08 4.13
C GLY A 255 -12.23 15.42 3.94
N LYS A 256 -12.18 14.12 3.79
CA LYS A 256 -10.94 13.36 3.58
C LYS A 256 -10.90 12.77 2.16
N GLU A 257 -9.68 12.46 1.69
CA GLU A 257 -9.47 11.86 0.38
C GLU A 257 -9.08 10.38 0.46
N ILE A 258 -9.43 9.63 -0.57
CA ILE A 258 -9.11 8.22 -0.71
C ILE A 258 -7.96 8.05 -1.70
N ILE A 259 -6.96 7.28 -1.32
CA ILE A 259 -5.94 6.76 -2.23
C ILE A 259 -6.12 5.24 -2.26
N PHE A 260 -6.32 4.70 -3.45
CA PHE A 260 -6.46 3.26 -3.63
C PHE A 260 -5.10 2.63 -3.94
N MET A 261 -4.82 1.49 -3.35
CA MET A 261 -3.61 0.71 -3.60
C MET A 261 -3.98 -0.71 -4.00
N SER A 262 -3.35 -1.22 -5.04
CA SER A 262 -3.46 -2.62 -5.45
C SER A 262 -2.19 -3.03 -6.17
N ASP A 263 -1.63 -4.16 -5.80
CA ASP A 263 -0.56 -4.79 -6.56
C ASP A 263 -1.10 -5.31 -7.90
N GLY A 264 -0.24 -5.34 -8.93
CA GLY A 264 -0.57 -5.87 -10.26
C GLY A 264 -0.93 -4.82 -11.32
N CYS A 265 -1.70 -5.24 -12.34
CA CYS A 265 -2.09 -4.43 -13.50
C CYS A 265 -3.50 -3.87 -13.35
N MET A 266 -3.60 -2.58 -13.08
CA MET A 266 -4.87 -1.87 -12.81
C MET A 266 -5.62 -1.41 -14.07
N ASP A 267 -5.12 -1.68 -15.27
CA ASP A 267 -5.69 -1.15 -16.53
C ASP A 267 -7.19 -1.42 -16.69
N ALA A 268 -7.65 -2.59 -16.23
CA ALA A 268 -9.05 -2.98 -16.36
C ALA A 268 -10.00 -2.25 -15.39
N PHE A 269 -9.50 -1.77 -14.25
CA PHE A 269 -10.33 -1.26 -13.15
C PHE A 269 -9.95 0.14 -12.66
N ALA A 270 -8.96 0.78 -13.27
CA ALA A 270 -8.56 2.13 -12.87
C ALA A 270 -9.73 3.12 -12.95
N ASP A 271 -10.54 3.04 -14.01
CA ASP A 271 -11.71 3.90 -14.19
C ASP A 271 -12.81 3.64 -13.15
N ASP A 272 -13.08 2.36 -12.84
CA ASP A 272 -14.08 1.99 -11.84
C ASP A 272 -13.68 2.48 -10.45
N VAL A 273 -12.42 2.31 -10.07
CA VAL A 273 -11.88 2.78 -8.80
C VAL A 273 -11.95 4.31 -8.69
N MET A 274 -11.59 5.02 -9.76
CA MET A 274 -11.73 6.48 -9.80
C MET A 274 -13.19 6.93 -9.74
N ALA A 275 -14.11 6.21 -10.41
CA ALA A 275 -15.54 6.49 -10.36
C ALA A 275 -16.14 6.27 -8.97
N CYS A 276 -15.65 5.29 -8.20
CA CYS A 276 -16.02 5.08 -6.80
C CYS A 276 -15.57 6.21 -5.87
N GLY A 277 -14.69 7.11 -6.34
CA GLY A 277 -14.28 8.31 -5.61
C GLY A 277 -12.85 8.32 -5.09
N ALA A 278 -11.98 7.43 -5.57
CA ALA A 278 -10.55 7.53 -5.28
C ALA A 278 -9.95 8.82 -5.87
N ARG A 279 -9.05 9.44 -5.12
CA ARG A 279 -8.25 10.57 -5.59
C ARG A 279 -7.11 10.11 -6.49
N GLY A 280 -6.66 8.88 -6.34
CA GLY A 280 -5.57 8.32 -7.10
C GLY A 280 -5.28 6.87 -6.78
N ILE A 281 -4.29 6.34 -7.49
CA ILE A 281 -3.93 4.93 -7.49
C ILE A 281 -2.43 4.77 -7.21
N ILE A 282 -2.11 3.84 -6.31
CA ILE A 282 -0.77 3.29 -6.14
C ILE A 282 -0.83 1.85 -6.66
N SER A 283 0.05 1.49 -7.59
CA SER A 283 0.08 0.15 -8.16
C SER A 283 1.49 -0.24 -8.61
N GLU A 284 1.60 -1.31 -9.38
CA GLU A 284 2.87 -1.82 -9.87
C GLU A 284 3.11 -1.46 -11.36
N PRO A 285 4.35 -1.57 -11.87
CA PRO A 285 4.75 -1.19 -13.24
C PRO A 285 4.18 -2.09 -14.36
N TYR A 286 3.14 -2.84 -14.06
CA TYR A 286 2.33 -3.57 -15.04
C TYR A 286 1.16 -2.73 -15.57
N THR A 287 0.88 -1.60 -14.90
CA THR A 287 -0.21 -0.66 -15.17
C THR A 287 0.24 0.39 -16.19
N ASP A 288 -0.62 0.74 -17.17
CA ASP A 288 -0.38 1.88 -18.07
C ASP A 288 -0.69 3.21 -17.38
N TYR A 289 0.27 3.67 -16.58
CA TYR A 289 0.17 4.93 -15.85
C TYR A 289 -0.08 6.14 -16.76
N LYS A 290 0.50 6.13 -17.98
CA LYS A 290 0.31 7.22 -18.94
C LYS A 290 -1.12 7.26 -19.48
N ALA A 291 -1.76 6.10 -19.68
CA ALA A 291 -3.17 6.05 -20.08
C ALA A 291 -4.06 6.62 -18.96
N ILE A 292 -3.82 6.24 -17.70
CA ILE A 292 -4.57 6.78 -16.55
C ILE A 292 -4.36 8.28 -16.43
N ALA A 293 -3.10 8.77 -16.49
CA ALA A 293 -2.77 10.19 -16.41
C ALA A 293 -3.42 11.05 -17.51
N ARG A 294 -3.54 10.51 -18.74
CA ARG A 294 -4.24 11.21 -19.84
C ARG A 294 -5.71 11.40 -19.56
N LYS A 295 -6.34 10.40 -18.97
CA LYS A 295 -7.77 10.36 -18.72
C LYS A 295 -8.17 11.09 -17.44
N HIS A 296 -7.37 10.96 -16.39
CA HIS A 296 -7.63 11.51 -15.04
C HIS A 296 -6.54 12.50 -14.65
N LYS A 297 -6.57 13.70 -15.26
CA LYS A 297 -5.49 14.68 -15.18
C LYS A 297 -5.20 15.24 -13.78
N ASP A 298 -6.16 15.16 -12.87
CA ASP A 298 -6.01 15.65 -11.49
C ASP A 298 -5.85 14.50 -10.48
N CYS A 299 -5.60 13.26 -10.97
CA CYS A 299 -5.40 12.12 -10.10
C CYS A 299 -3.98 12.08 -9.49
N PHE A 300 -3.87 11.37 -8.38
CA PHE A 300 -2.58 10.99 -7.79
C PHE A 300 -2.15 9.61 -8.30
N LEU A 301 -0.87 9.47 -8.71
CA LEU A 301 -0.30 8.22 -9.18
C LEU A 301 1.07 7.97 -8.52
N ALA A 302 1.34 6.72 -8.14
CA ALA A 302 2.65 6.28 -7.65
C ALA A 302 2.85 4.77 -7.91
N GLY A 303 4.11 4.31 -7.96
CA GLY A 303 4.45 2.89 -8.13
C GLY A 303 4.82 2.49 -9.57
N GLU A 304 5.06 3.45 -10.47
CA GLU A 304 5.44 3.18 -11.87
C GLU A 304 6.86 2.60 -12.01
N GLY A 305 7.74 2.83 -11.04
CA GLY A 305 9.12 2.36 -11.09
C GLY A 305 9.21 0.83 -10.97
N ASP A 306 10.08 0.22 -11.78
CA ASP A 306 10.24 -1.24 -11.87
C ASP A 306 11.49 -1.73 -11.14
N ASN A 307 11.32 -2.45 -10.04
CA ASN A 307 12.42 -3.03 -9.28
C ASN A 307 13.24 -4.08 -10.06
N ARG A 308 12.66 -4.70 -11.10
CA ARG A 308 13.37 -5.63 -11.99
C ARG A 308 14.44 -4.91 -12.80
N ILE A 309 14.19 -3.66 -13.20
CA ILE A 309 15.18 -2.79 -13.86
C ILE A 309 16.30 -2.46 -12.88
N LEU A 310 15.98 -2.08 -11.64
CA LEU A 310 17.00 -1.84 -10.62
C LEU A 310 17.85 -3.09 -10.33
N THR A 311 17.24 -4.27 -10.32
CA THR A 311 17.93 -5.55 -10.06
C THR A 311 18.91 -5.89 -11.19
N ARG A 312 18.56 -5.59 -12.45
CA ARG A 312 19.50 -5.77 -13.59
C ARG A 312 20.67 -4.79 -13.56
N ASN A 313 20.50 -3.67 -12.87
CA ASN A 313 21.52 -2.63 -12.71
C ASN A 313 22.08 -2.06 -14.03
N ASP A 314 21.27 -2.06 -15.10
CA ASP A 314 21.63 -1.42 -16.35
C ASP A 314 21.40 0.09 -16.27
N PRO A 315 22.46 0.91 -16.45
CA PRO A 315 22.37 2.36 -16.33
C PRO A 315 21.39 3.03 -17.31
N GLU A 316 21.30 2.52 -18.55
CA GLU A 316 20.45 3.09 -19.59
C GLU A 316 18.98 2.74 -19.33
N GLU A 317 18.69 1.51 -18.90
CA GLU A 317 17.35 1.11 -18.50
C GLU A 317 16.85 1.90 -17.29
N ILE A 318 17.70 2.12 -16.26
CA ILE A 318 17.35 2.92 -15.09
C ILE A 318 17.03 4.36 -15.49
N GLU A 319 17.85 4.98 -16.34
CA GLU A 319 17.60 6.33 -16.82
C GLU A 319 16.32 6.41 -17.66
N ALA A 320 16.09 5.48 -18.55
CA ALA A 320 14.87 5.42 -19.39
C ALA A 320 13.62 5.29 -18.52
N MET A 321 13.66 4.44 -17.47
CA MET A 321 12.58 4.29 -16.50
C MET A 321 12.27 5.61 -15.79
N VAL A 322 13.28 6.27 -15.20
CA VAL A 322 13.06 7.53 -14.47
C VAL A 322 12.54 8.62 -15.41
N ARG A 323 13.04 8.71 -16.64
CA ARG A 323 12.51 9.66 -17.62
C ARG A 323 11.04 9.38 -17.95
N SER A 324 10.64 8.11 -18.11
CA SER A 324 9.24 7.73 -18.30
C SER A 324 8.36 8.15 -17.12
N MET A 325 8.82 7.92 -15.89
CA MET A 325 8.12 8.35 -14.66
C MET A 325 7.92 9.88 -14.64
N VAL A 326 8.95 10.65 -14.99
CA VAL A 326 8.87 12.12 -15.08
C VAL A 326 7.90 12.58 -16.18
N GLU A 327 7.86 11.88 -17.33
CA GLU A 327 6.87 12.16 -18.37
C GLU A 327 5.45 11.94 -17.86
N THR A 328 5.19 10.83 -17.20
CA THR A 328 3.88 10.56 -16.56
C THR A 328 3.52 11.65 -15.54
N ALA A 329 4.49 12.04 -14.71
CA ALA A 329 4.31 13.11 -13.74
C ALA A 329 3.89 14.45 -14.37
N ARG A 330 4.30 14.75 -15.59
CA ARG A 330 3.90 15.97 -16.34
C ARG A 330 2.49 15.87 -16.93
N MET A 331 1.92 14.70 -17.00
CA MET A 331 0.60 14.45 -17.58
C MET A 331 -0.53 14.52 -16.56
N THR A 332 -0.24 14.38 -15.26
CA THR A 332 -1.23 14.43 -14.18
C THR A 332 -0.87 15.50 -13.14
N GLY A 333 -1.87 16.00 -12.43
CA GLY A 333 -1.68 16.93 -11.30
C GLY A 333 -1.00 16.28 -10.08
N GLY A 334 -1.16 14.99 -9.89
CA GLY A 334 -0.62 14.25 -8.76
C GLY A 334 0.32 13.11 -9.18
N TYR A 335 1.59 13.19 -8.78
CA TYR A 335 2.53 12.10 -9.03
C TYR A 335 3.61 12.07 -7.95
N MET A 336 4.01 10.88 -7.57
CA MET A 336 5.12 10.65 -6.66
C MET A 336 6.05 9.58 -7.23
N ASN A 337 7.35 9.87 -7.31
CA ASN A 337 8.33 8.86 -7.66
C ASN A 337 8.30 7.74 -6.62
N CYS A 338 8.15 6.52 -7.08
CA CYS A 338 8.11 5.35 -6.24
C CYS A 338 8.36 4.10 -7.10
N ILE A 339 9.14 3.18 -6.60
CA ILE A 339 9.21 1.81 -7.15
C ILE A 339 7.93 1.08 -6.77
N GLY A 340 7.32 0.39 -7.72
CA GLY A 340 6.16 -0.47 -7.46
C GLY A 340 6.51 -1.58 -6.48
N ASN A 341 5.66 -1.76 -5.46
CA ASN A 341 5.87 -2.62 -4.31
C ASN A 341 7.02 -2.10 -3.42
N HIS A 342 8.21 -2.72 -3.40
CA HIS A 342 9.35 -2.25 -2.60
C HIS A 342 10.69 -2.49 -3.28
N ILE A 343 11.74 -1.78 -2.83
CA ILE A 343 13.11 -2.02 -3.23
C ILE A 343 13.67 -3.16 -2.37
N PRO A 344 13.89 -4.36 -2.95
CA PRO A 344 14.36 -5.51 -2.20
C PRO A 344 15.87 -5.44 -1.93
N TRP A 345 16.33 -6.24 -0.98
CA TRP A 345 17.71 -6.29 -0.53
C TRP A 345 18.76 -6.66 -1.60
N ASN A 346 18.35 -7.36 -2.66
CA ASN A 346 19.23 -7.85 -3.72
C ASN A 346 19.52 -6.83 -4.83
N VAL A 347 19.00 -5.61 -4.72
CA VAL A 347 19.34 -4.52 -5.63
C VAL A 347 20.69 -3.94 -5.26
N THR A 348 21.55 -3.72 -6.26
CA THR A 348 22.88 -3.18 -5.99
C THR A 348 22.84 -1.76 -5.46
N PRO A 349 23.70 -1.40 -4.49
CA PRO A 349 23.78 -0.04 -3.99
C PRO A 349 24.05 1.00 -5.08
N GLN A 350 24.81 0.64 -6.12
CA GLN A 350 25.11 1.51 -7.26
C GLN A 350 23.86 1.79 -8.11
N GLY A 351 23.02 0.77 -8.37
CA GLY A 351 21.77 0.91 -9.08
C GLY A 351 20.79 1.81 -8.34
N ILE A 352 20.66 1.61 -7.02
CA ILE A 352 19.84 2.46 -6.16
C ILE A 352 20.34 3.90 -6.17
N LYS A 353 21.67 4.09 -6.02
CA LYS A 353 22.26 5.44 -6.08
C LYS A 353 21.92 6.15 -7.38
N ARG A 354 22.09 5.48 -8.52
CA ARG A 354 21.76 6.04 -9.83
C ARG A 354 20.29 6.42 -9.92
N TYR A 355 19.40 5.56 -9.48
CA TYR A 355 17.97 5.82 -9.45
C TYR A 355 17.61 7.06 -8.62
N LEU A 356 18.14 7.14 -7.39
CA LEU A 356 17.89 8.27 -6.50
C LEU A 356 18.46 9.58 -7.04
N ASP A 357 19.68 9.55 -7.61
CA ASP A 357 20.30 10.72 -8.24
C ASP A 357 19.45 11.23 -9.41
N LEU A 358 19.00 10.35 -10.29
CA LEU A 358 18.12 10.71 -11.41
C LEU A 358 16.78 11.25 -10.94
N CYS A 359 16.14 10.62 -9.94
CA CYS A 359 14.92 11.13 -9.34
C CYS A 359 15.10 12.53 -8.74
N ARG A 360 16.23 12.80 -8.08
CA ARG A 360 16.57 14.13 -7.55
C ARG A 360 16.74 15.15 -8.66
N ASP A 361 17.52 14.81 -9.68
CA ASP A 361 17.98 15.74 -10.72
C ASP A 361 16.87 16.05 -11.73
N LEU A 362 15.98 15.08 -12.00
CA LEU A 362 14.86 15.21 -12.94
C LEU A 362 13.52 15.56 -12.28
N ALA A 363 13.48 15.75 -10.96
CA ALA A 363 12.25 15.93 -10.20
C ALA A 363 11.47 17.23 -10.48
N VAL A 364 11.90 18.07 -11.40
CA VAL A 364 11.23 19.36 -11.70
C VAL A 364 10.23 19.18 -12.83
N ARG A 365 9.00 19.66 -12.61
CA ARG A 365 7.91 19.69 -13.61
C ARG A 365 8.03 20.92 -14.49
N THR A 366 9.06 21.05 -15.28
CA THR A 366 9.19 22.14 -16.27
C THR A 366 8.59 21.76 -17.60
#